data_dd73569e2dc7e67cca3c7853bd9bf05a
#
_entry.id   dd73569e2dc7e67cca3c7853bd9bf05a
#
_cell.length_a   1.000
_cell.length_b   1.000
_cell.length_c   1.000
_cell.angle_alpha   90.00
_cell.angle_beta   90.00
_cell.angle_gamma   90.00
#
_symmetry.space_group_name_H-M   'P 1'
#
loop_
_entity.id
_entity.type
_entity.pdbx_description
1 polymer ?
#
loop_
_entity_poly.entity_id
_entity_poly.type
_entity_poly.pdbx_seq_one_letter_code
_entity_poly.pdbx_strand_id
1 'polypeptide(L)'
;WGQYWNDVPAFRNADADGVMHFPGFSGEAVQWLLENRNINGIGVDTLSLDPGNSATFDAHYTILGAAKYGLEGIANLDELAANPGALVVVGVNRWEAGSGGPGRVLALVL
;
A
#
# COMPACT_ATOMS: atom_id res chain seq x y z
N TRP A 1 -5.10 -7.00 6.64
CA TRP A 1 -4.85 -8.19 5.78
C TRP A 1 -3.71 -9.05 6.30
N GLY A 2 -2.87 -8.52 7.15
CA GLY A 2 -1.70 -9.17 7.73
C GLY A 2 -1.96 -10.52 8.41
N GLN A 3 -3.17 -10.80 8.86
CA GLN A 3 -3.55 -12.11 9.42
C GLN A 3 -3.35 -13.28 8.43
N TYR A 4 -3.32 -13.02 7.13
CA TYR A 4 -3.12 -14.02 6.08
C TYR A 4 -1.67 -14.13 5.59
N TRP A 5 -0.72 -13.42 6.21
CA TRP A 5 0.66 -13.30 5.75
C TRP A 5 1.36 -14.65 5.49
N ASN A 6 1.04 -15.67 6.28
CA ASN A 6 1.63 -17.02 6.15
C ASN A 6 0.73 -18.00 5.38
N ASP A 7 -0.38 -17.54 4.82
CA ASP A 7 -1.31 -18.34 4.01
C ASP A 7 -1.44 -17.70 2.62
N VAL A 8 -0.61 -18.13 1.68
CA VAL A 8 -0.53 -17.53 0.35
C VAL A 8 -1.87 -17.59 -0.40
N PRO A 9 -2.64 -18.70 -0.41
CA PRO A 9 -3.97 -18.73 -1.00
C PRO A 9 -4.93 -17.71 -0.39
N ALA A 10 -5.01 -17.63 0.93
CA ALA A 10 -5.87 -16.69 1.64
C ALA A 10 -5.40 -15.23 1.45
N PHE A 11 -4.09 -14.99 1.42
CA PHE A 11 -3.51 -13.68 1.20
C PHE A 11 -3.84 -13.12 -0.19
N ARG A 12 -3.74 -13.96 -1.21
CA ARG A 12 -4.14 -13.61 -2.59
C ARG A 12 -5.65 -13.51 -2.75
N ASN A 13 -6.40 -14.37 -2.05
CA ASN A 13 -7.86 -14.46 -2.12
C ASN A 13 -8.36 -14.47 -3.58
N ALA A 14 -7.76 -15.34 -4.41
CA ALA A 14 -8.13 -15.47 -5.82
C ALA A 14 -9.34 -16.38 -5.98
N ASP A 15 -10.25 -16.00 -6.88
CA ASP A 15 -11.37 -16.85 -7.30
C ASP A 15 -10.96 -17.92 -8.32
N ALA A 16 -11.94 -18.66 -8.85
CA ALA A 16 -11.72 -19.73 -9.82
C ALA A 16 -11.13 -19.25 -11.16
N ASP A 17 -11.35 -17.98 -11.50
CA ASP A 17 -10.85 -17.35 -12.72
C ASP A 17 -9.47 -16.69 -12.49
N GLY A 18 -8.94 -16.77 -11.27
CA GLY A 18 -7.66 -16.22 -10.87
C GLY A 18 -7.70 -14.72 -10.52
N VAL A 19 -8.88 -14.11 -10.47
CA VAL A 19 -9.05 -12.72 -10.06
C VAL A 19 -8.90 -12.61 -8.55
N MET A 20 -8.04 -11.73 -8.09
CA MET A 20 -7.79 -11.51 -6.67
C MET A 20 -8.81 -10.55 -6.06
N HIS A 21 -9.14 -10.78 -4.76
CA HIS A 21 -10.18 -10.02 -4.05
C HIS A 21 -9.69 -9.52 -2.68
N PHE A 22 -8.47 -9.03 -2.59
CA PHE A 22 -7.97 -8.35 -1.40
C PHE A 22 -8.40 -6.86 -1.42
N PRO A 23 -8.51 -6.22 -0.24
CA PRO A 23 -8.89 -4.80 -0.15
C PRO A 23 -7.76 -3.88 -0.64
N GLY A 24 -8.15 -2.66 -1.01
CA GLY A 24 -7.25 -1.58 -1.40
C GLY A 24 -7.95 -0.23 -1.30
N PHE A 25 -7.23 0.83 -1.63
CA PHE A 25 -7.80 2.17 -1.73
C PHE A 25 -8.58 2.33 -3.04
N SER A 26 -9.71 3.04 -2.98
CA SER A 26 -10.32 3.57 -4.20
C SER A 26 -9.61 4.85 -4.64
N GLY A 27 -9.67 5.18 -5.95
CA GLY A 27 -9.15 6.44 -6.46
C GLY A 27 -9.77 7.66 -5.76
N GLU A 28 -11.06 7.60 -5.47
CA GLU A 28 -11.79 8.66 -4.75
C GLU A 28 -11.27 8.86 -3.31
N ALA A 29 -10.97 7.77 -2.61
CA ALA A 29 -10.39 7.86 -1.27
C ALA A 29 -8.99 8.49 -1.29
N VAL A 30 -8.18 8.13 -2.26
CA VAL A 30 -6.84 8.73 -2.46
C VAL A 30 -6.95 10.20 -2.82
N GLN A 31 -7.85 10.55 -3.72
CA GLN A 31 -8.10 11.94 -4.10
C GLN A 31 -8.53 12.77 -2.88
N TRP A 32 -9.45 12.25 -2.08
CA TRP A 32 -9.87 12.93 -0.84
C TRP A 32 -8.71 13.16 0.13
N LEU A 33 -7.83 12.16 0.29
CA LEU A 33 -6.63 12.29 1.14
C LEU A 33 -5.69 13.37 0.63
N LEU A 34 -5.47 13.46 -0.68
CA LEU A 34 -4.61 14.49 -1.30
C LEU A 34 -5.17 15.90 -1.11
N GLU A 35 -6.49 16.06 -1.18
CA GLU A 35 -7.16 17.35 -1.05
C GLU A 35 -7.28 17.81 0.41
N ASN A 36 -7.43 16.89 1.35
CA ASN A 36 -7.79 17.21 2.72
C ASN A 36 -6.69 16.92 3.75
N ARG A 37 -5.57 16.29 3.32
CA ARG A 37 -4.46 15.93 4.19
C ARG A 37 -3.13 16.21 3.52
N ASN A 38 -2.14 16.59 4.31
CA ASN A 38 -0.77 16.78 3.80
C ASN A 38 -0.01 15.44 3.91
N ILE A 39 -0.35 14.48 3.05
CA ILE A 39 0.29 13.18 3.02
C ILE A 39 1.49 13.18 2.06
N ASN A 40 2.49 12.33 2.35
CA ASN A 40 3.61 12.06 1.45
C ASN A 40 3.45 10.76 0.67
N GLY A 41 2.57 9.87 1.13
CA GLY A 41 2.28 8.59 0.49
C GLY A 41 1.17 7.84 1.23
N ILE A 42 0.84 6.68 0.70
CA ILE A 42 -0.06 5.71 1.32
C ILE A 42 0.63 4.36 1.40
N GLY A 43 0.17 3.49 2.30
CA GLY A 43 0.75 2.16 2.46
C GLY A 43 -0.30 1.13 2.83
N VAL A 44 -0.09 -0.09 2.36
CA VAL A 44 -0.99 -1.25 2.57
C VAL A 44 -0.19 -2.50 2.91
N ASP A 45 -0.84 -3.43 3.58
CA ASP A 45 -0.32 -4.78 3.84
C ASP A 45 -0.75 -5.80 2.77
N THR A 46 -1.42 -5.34 1.71
CA THR A 46 -1.87 -6.13 0.56
C THR A 46 -0.87 -6.08 -0.60
N LEU A 47 -1.14 -6.87 -1.65
CA LEU A 47 -0.28 -6.96 -2.84
C LEU A 47 -0.34 -5.73 -3.75
N SER A 48 -1.33 -4.85 -3.57
CA SER A 48 -1.50 -3.65 -4.37
C SER A 48 -2.17 -2.54 -3.56
N LEU A 49 -1.91 -1.28 -3.92
CA LEU A 49 -2.63 -0.13 -3.39
C LEU A 49 -4.11 -0.17 -3.77
N ASP A 50 -4.41 -0.65 -4.98
CA ASP A 50 -5.76 -0.85 -5.48
C ASP A 50 -6.34 -2.18 -4.99
N PRO A 51 -7.68 -2.34 -4.96
CA PRO A 51 -8.32 -3.63 -4.71
C PRO A 51 -7.85 -4.70 -5.70
N GLY A 52 -7.77 -5.95 -5.25
CA GLY A 52 -7.23 -7.07 -6.03
C GLY A 52 -7.91 -7.31 -7.38
N ASN A 53 -9.17 -6.91 -7.52
CA ASN A 53 -9.95 -7.00 -8.76
C ASN A 53 -9.91 -5.71 -9.61
N SER A 54 -9.10 -4.74 -9.26
CA SER A 54 -8.97 -3.49 -10.03
C SER A 54 -8.33 -3.76 -11.39
N ALA A 55 -8.97 -3.28 -12.45
CA ALA A 55 -8.45 -3.29 -13.81
C ALA A 55 -7.92 -1.91 -14.25
N THR A 56 -8.19 -0.85 -13.50
CA THR A 56 -7.92 0.54 -13.83
C THR A 56 -6.80 1.17 -13.03
N PHE A 57 -6.44 0.58 -11.88
CA PHE A 57 -5.37 1.04 -10.99
C PHE A 57 -5.54 2.51 -10.55
N ASP A 58 -6.76 2.89 -10.20
CA ASP A 58 -7.12 4.29 -9.93
C ASP A 58 -6.36 4.86 -8.72
N ALA A 59 -6.13 4.06 -7.67
CA ALA A 59 -5.34 4.49 -6.52
C ALA A 59 -3.88 4.75 -6.91
N HIS A 60 -3.27 3.86 -7.72
CA HIS A 60 -1.92 4.06 -8.25
C HIS A 60 -1.83 5.34 -9.06
N TYR A 61 -2.68 5.49 -10.08
CA TYR A 61 -2.64 6.68 -10.95
C TYR A 61 -2.82 7.97 -10.16
N THR A 62 -3.71 7.97 -9.17
CA THR A 62 -4.01 9.16 -8.38
C THR A 62 -2.84 9.54 -7.47
N ILE A 63 -2.28 8.59 -6.70
CA ILE A 63 -1.21 8.91 -5.74
C ILE A 63 0.14 9.18 -6.42
N LEU A 64 0.52 8.35 -7.39
CA LEU A 64 1.79 8.50 -8.09
C LEU A 64 1.76 9.73 -9.02
N GLY A 65 0.62 10.01 -9.65
CA GLY A 65 0.40 11.22 -10.46
C GLY A 65 0.54 12.52 -9.65
N ALA A 66 0.28 12.47 -8.35
CA ALA A 66 0.51 13.58 -7.42
C ALA A 66 1.97 13.65 -6.90
N ALA A 67 2.90 12.89 -7.47
CA ALA A 67 4.29 12.76 -7.05
C ALA A 67 4.43 12.32 -5.57
N LYS A 68 3.52 11.46 -5.12
CA LYS A 68 3.56 10.80 -3.82
C LYS A 68 3.92 9.32 -4.02
N TYR A 69 4.33 8.64 -2.94
CA TYR A 69 4.71 7.23 -3.03
C TYR A 69 3.59 6.29 -2.54
N GLY A 70 3.63 5.04 -3.01
CA GLY A 70 2.84 3.93 -2.50
C GLY A 70 3.75 2.83 -1.95
N LEU A 71 3.35 2.24 -0.84
CA LEU A 71 4.03 1.12 -0.20
C LEU A 71 3.08 -0.07 -0.17
N GLU A 72 3.54 -1.22 -0.64
CA GLU A 72 2.76 -2.45 -0.74
C GLU A 72 3.42 -3.55 0.07
N GLY A 73 2.64 -4.51 0.54
CA GLY A 73 3.15 -5.65 1.28
C GLY A 73 3.87 -5.27 2.58
N ILE A 74 3.38 -4.27 3.31
CA ILE A 74 3.98 -3.84 4.57
C ILE A 74 3.53 -4.79 5.69
N ALA A 75 4.50 -5.40 6.39
CA ALA A 75 4.21 -6.21 7.56
C ALA A 75 3.99 -5.36 8.82
N ASN A 76 3.32 -5.93 9.81
CA ASN A 76 3.14 -5.38 11.16
C ASN A 76 2.39 -4.03 11.20
N LEU A 77 1.46 -3.79 10.28
CA LEU A 77 0.65 -2.57 10.29
C LEU A 77 -0.33 -2.50 11.46
N ASP A 78 -0.71 -3.62 12.04
CA ASP A 78 -1.52 -3.71 13.26
C ASP A 78 -0.81 -3.05 14.46
N GLU A 79 0.47 -3.29 14.61
CA GLU A 79 1.28 -2.65 15.65
C GLU A 79 1.41 -1.14 15.41
N LEU A 80 1.55 -0.73 14.16
CA LEU A 80 1.62 0.69 13.80
C LEU A 80 0.27 1.40 14.03
N ALA A 81 -0.84 0.72 13.75
CA ALA A 81 -2.19 1.27 13.98
C ALA A 81 -2.47 1.57 15.45
N ALA A 82 -1.87 0.82 16.38
CA ALA A 82 -1.95 1.06 17.80
C ALA A 82 -1.11 2.28 18.27
N ASN A 83 -0.23 2.80 17.42
CA ASN A 83 0.73 3.87 17.75
C ASN A 83 0.66 5.01 16.72
N PRO A 84 -0.46 5.77 16.67
CA PRO A 84 -0.58 6.89 15.76
C PRO A 84 0.47 7.96 16.07
N GLY A 85 1.12 8.48 15.03
CA GLY A 85 2.19 9.46 15.17
C GLY A 85 3.59 8.87 15.22
N ALA A 86 3.76 7.57 15.02
CA ALA A 86 5.09 6.96 14.85
C ALA A 86 5.84 7.60 13.68
N LEU A 87 7.16 7.77 13.84
CA LEU A 87 8.03 8.23 12.77
C LEU A 87 8.31 7.06 11.82
N VAL A 88 7.93 7.20 10.56
CA VAL A 88 8.15 6.18 9.53
C VAL A 88 9.36 6.55 8.67
N VAL A 89 10.30 5.62 8.55
CA VAL A 89 11.47 5.74 7.67
C VAL A 89 11.29 4.77 6.51
N VAL A 90 11.30 5.30 5.29
CA VAL A 90 11.17 4.53 4.05
C VAL A 90 12.50 4.50 3.33
N GLY A 91 13.18 3.36 3.39
CA GLY A 91 14.45 3.13 2.71
C GLY A 91 14.22 2.41 1.38
N VAL A 92 14.54 3.09 0.27
CA VAL A 92 14.36 2.54 -1.08
C VAL A 92 15.62 2.69 -1.92
N ASN A 93 15.82 1.79 -2.87
CA ASN A 93 16.85 1.91 -3.87
C ASN A 93 16.38 2.82 -5.02
N ARG A 94 17.27 3.69 -5.48
CA ARG A 94 17.01 4.56 -6.64
C ARG A 94 17.51 3.89 -7.91
N TRP A 95 16.63 3.14 -8.55
CA TRP A 95 16.92 2.51 -9.84
C TRP A 95 16.77 3.52 -10.98
N GLU A 96 17.73 3.57 -11.87
CA GLU A 96 17.62 4.37 -13.10
C GLU A 96 16.45 3.82 -13.95
N ALA A 97 15.53 4.71 -14.34
CA ALA A 97 14.30 4.39 -15.08
C ALA A 97 13.37 3.34 -14.40
N GLY A 98 13.58 3.05 -13.11
CA GLY A 98 12.72 2.13 -12.36
C GLY A 98 11.43 2.80 -11.91
N SER A 99 10.31 2.07 -12.00
CA SER A 99 9.00 2.50 -11.49
C SER A 99 8.78 2.14 -10.01
N GLY A 100 9.58 1.24 -9.47
CA GLY A 100 9.51 0.79 -8.09
C GLY A 100 10.56 -0.28 -7.79
N GLY A 101 10.61 -0.74 -6.56
CA GLY A 101 11.52 -1.79 -6.14
C GLY A 101 11.37 -2.14 -4.66
N PRO A 102 12.06 -3.18 -4.19
CA PRO A 102 12.04 -3.57 -2.79
C PRO A 102 12.51 -2.42 -1.90
N GLY A 103 11.84 -2.25 -0.76
CA GLY A 103 12.19 -1.25 0.23
C GLY A 103 12.21 -1.80 1.65
N ARG A 104 12.88 -1.10 2.54
CA ARG A 104 12.82 -1.35 3.98
C ARG A 104 12.04 -0.22 4.65
N VAL A 105 10.91 -0.58 5.27
CA VAL A 105 10.11 0.36 6.05
C VAL A 105 10.34 0.08 7.53
N LEU A 106 10.66 1.11 8.29
CA LEU A 106 10.84 1.06 9.73
C LEU A 106 9.92 2.09 10.39
N ALA A 107 9.26 1.71 11.46
CA ALA A 107 8.49 2.63 12.30
C ALA A 107 9.14 2.76 13.67
N LEU A 108 9.38 4.00 14.09
CA LEU A 108 9.86 4.33 15.42
C LEU A 108 8.67 4.80 16.25
N VAL A 109 8.32 4.04 17.25
CA VAL A 109 7.30 4.39 18.25
C VAL A 109 7.99 5.13 19.38
N LEU A 110 7.58 6.37 19.62
CA LEU A 110 8.16 7.25 20.66
C LEU A 110 7.29 7.26 21.91
#